data_bec2b8d1a93f9f8e7195023120c77049
#
_entry.id   bec2b8d1a93f9f8e7195023120c77049
#
_cell.length_a   1.000
_cell.length_b   1.000
_cell.length_c   1.000
_cell.angle_alpha   90.00
_cell.angle_beta   90.00
_cell.angle_gamma   90.00
#
_symmetry.space_group_name_H-M   'P 1'
#
loop_
_entity.id
_entity.type
_entity.pdbx_description
1 polymer ?
#
loop_
_entity_poly.entity_id
_entity_poly.type
_entity_poly.pdbx_seq_one_letter_code
_entity_poly.pdbx_strand_id
1 'polypeptide(L)'
;MKLLQVQVPDFRVLKDVNITFDRRFIPNIFPLGSLNGGGKSTLLQLIFVLLHCSINPERKIFINNLLHGFTPNDDCLDRLLAIIKIWDGEKEVDIEFFACHNSYIENTLTKDKEYQNQENLRLYNFKKLENINKKVSNIEQDIEQIEKAINKLEIAQELENEDIKGRRLREILSEFTLDYRTIKRRRIPRNLTIEEFKQEVEDILEIYNINLDESYQEKEKLEIVVQRISEYLHENNIIYICNYSSEVDKDEEEFLLCKIGNNLDINKAEAWLNEVSNKIFLAAPITQVFLFTDQKYRRLLFEQNTERDYNSELKSYKSDLSGFFTYDFAPVDLLIKVFKSALEEDSKTAVETEGEYGNKYKALLDDLNLLLANKTVNISTDFSKITFKLDTNHENIELYPEDLSHGELKRLSIYMWLKYNKIENSIVLMDEIEIGFHPDWQYEIIRDLEQWSPSNQYILATHSYELCGAVTPAHIRELEPKLIKSDNNIAL
;
A
#
# COMPACT_ATOMS: atom_id res chain seq x y z
N MET A 1 -10.87 8.73 13.65
CA MET A 1 -9.71 7.91 14.07
C MET A 1 -8.54 8.83 14.40
N LYS A 2 -7.74 8.53 15.45
CA LYS A 2 -6.61 9.37 15.87
C LYS A 2 -5.46 8.50 16.37
N LEU A 3 -4.23 8.83 16.00
CA LEU A 3 -3.02 8.27 16.56
C LEU A 3 -2.75 8.93 17.92
N LEU A 4 -2.59 8.14 18.97
CA LEU A 4 -2.36 8.65 20.32
C LEU A 4 -0.91 8.54 20.76
N GLN A 5 -0.22 7.46 20.37
CA GLN A 5 1.15 7.19 20.75
C GLN A 5 1.84 6.29 19.72
N VAL A 6 3.11 6.51 19.53
CA VAL A 6 4.01 5.62 18.82
C VAL A 6 5.27 5.43 19.64
N GLN A 7 5.62 4.16 19.88
CA GLN A 7 6.89 3.78 20.53
C GLN A 7 7.67 2.90 19.57
N VAL A 8 8.95 3.20 19.36
CA VAL A 8 9.87 2.41 18.54
C VAL A 8 11.17 2.22 19.34
N PRO A 9 11.40 1.03 19.91
CA PRO A 9 12.60 0.80 20.73
C PRO A 9 13.88 0.89 19.91
N ASP A 10 13.95 0.16 18.82
CA ASP A 10 15.13 0.10 17.96
C ASP A 10 14.77 -0.32 16.54
N PHE A 11 14.76 0.65 15.62
CA PHE A 11 14.55 0.38 14.19
C PHE A 11 15.36 1.37 13.35
N ARG A 12 16.38 0.89 12.64
CA ARG A 12 17.27 1.72 11.81
C ARG A 12 17.87 2.89 12.64
N VAL A 13 17.54 4.14 12.24
CA VAL A 13 17.98 5.35 12.95
C VAL A 13 17.12 5.71 14.17
N LEU A 14 15.97 5.06 14.31
CA LEU A 14 15.04 5.29 15.43
C LEU A 14 15.50 4.49 16.65
N LYS A 15 15.80 5.16 17.75
CA LYS A 15 16.25 4.56 19.03
C LYS A 15 15.43 5.13 20.18
N ASP A 16 14.79 4.27 20.95
CA ASP A 16 13.96 4.64 22.12
C ASP A 16 12.98 5.79 21.84
N VAL A 17 12.33 5.76 20.67
CA VAL A 17 11.34 6.76 20.28
C VAL A 17 10.06 6.52 21.07
N ASN A 18 9.54 7.58 21.68
CA ASN A 18 8.24 7.56 22.35
C ASN A 18 7.54 8.92 22.15
N ILE A 19 6.59 8.97 21.26
CA ILE A 19 5.87 10.19 20.88
C ILE A 19 4.38 10.01 21.17
N THR A 20 3.80 11.03 21.83
CA THR A 20 2.37 11.05 22.18
C THR A 20 1.66 12.20 21.49
N PHE A 21 0.40 11.99 21.11
CA PHE A 21 -0.46 12.98 20.46
C PHE A 21 -1.75 13.13 21.27
N ASP A 22 -2.06 14.33 21.76
CA ASP A 22 -3.30 14.55 22.51
C ASP A 22 -4.45 14.84 21.53
N ARG A 23 -5.42 13.94 21.46
CA ARG A 23 -6.60 14.04 20.56
C ARG A 23 -7.49 15.25 20.80
N ARG A 24 -7.35 15.95 21.94
CA ARG A 24 -8.15 17.12 22.33
C ARG A 24 -7.59 18.43 21.77
N PHE A 25 -6.39 18.41 21.22
CA PHE A 25 -5.77 19.62 20.67
C PHE A 25 -6.49 20.08 19.40
N ILE A 26 -6.65 21.39 19.30
CA ILE A 26 -7.26 22.09 18.15
C ILE A 26 -6.26 23.20 17.73
N PRO A 27 -5.81 23.21 16.48
CA PRO A 27 -6.04 22.20 15.45
C PRO A 27 -5.41 20.84 15.80
N ASN A 28 -5.96 19.75 15.28
CA ASN A 28 -5.38 18.42 15.50
C ASN A 28 -4.19 18.16 14.53
N ILE A 29 -3.20 19.03 14.60
CA ILE A 29 -2.03 19.09 13.72
C ILE A 29 -0.77 19.12 14.57
N PHE A 30 0.13 18.18 14.30
CA PHE A 30 1.36 17.97 15.08
C PHE A 30 2.59 18.05 14.18
N PRO A 31 3.31 19.18 14.14
CA PRO A 31 4.63 19.24 13.55
C PRO A 31 5.61 18.34 14.31
N LEU A 32 6.37 17.54 13.54
CA LEU A 32 7.42 16.66 14.03
C LEU A 32 8.78 17.19 13.59
N GLY A 33 9.49 17.84 14.50
CA GLY A 33 10.83 18.38 14.29
C GLY A 33 11.92 17.41 14.65
N SER A 34 13.06 17.49 13.98
CA SER A 34 14.34 16.87 14.41
C SER A 34 15.49 17.46 13.61
N LEU A 35 16.71 17.16 14.01
CA LEU A 35 17.90 17.39 13.16
C LEU A 35 17.82 16.59 11.86
N ASN A 36 18.61 16.99 10.86
CA ASN A 36 18.77 16.22 9.63
C ASN A 36 19.25 14.81 9.93
N GLY A 37 18.62 13.80 9.32
CA GLY A 37 18.91 12.40 9.60
C GLY A 37 18.29 11.86 10.90
N GLY A 38 17.49 12.63 11.64
CA GLY A 38 16.85 12.22 12.89
C GLY A 38 15.74 11.17 12.75
N GLY A 39 15.43 10.72 11.52
CA GLY A 39 14.50 9.61 11.30
C GLY A 39 13.03 9.98 11.13
N LYS A 40 12.67 11.26 10.96
CA LYS A 40 11.27 11.70 10.76
C LYS A 40 10.58 10.92 9.66
N SER A 41 11.14 10.93 8.45
CA SER A 41 10.59 10.21 7.29
C SER A 41 10.51 8.71 7.55
N THR A 42 11.53 8.13 8.21
CA THR A 42 11.55 6.71 8.60
C THR A 42 10.41 6.38 9.55
N LEU A 43 10.12 7.25 10.51
CA LEU A 43 9.01 7.07 11.46
C LEU A 43 7.67 7.13 10.76
N LEU A 44 7.43 8.13 9.89
CA LEU A 44 6.17 8.23 9.15
C LEU A 44 5.95 7.02 8.24
N GLN A 45 7.00 6.56 7.54
CA GLN A 45 6.93 5.35 6.71
C GLN A 45 6.65 4.09 7.53
N LEU A 46 7.30 3.94 8.69
CA LEU A 46 7.06 2.80 9.58
C LEU A 46 5.59 2.76 10.02
N ILE A 47 5.06 3.88 10.50
CA ILE A 47 3.65 3.99 10.91
C ILE A 47 2.72 3.64 9.74
N PHE A 48 2.97 4.26 8.56
CA PHE A 48 2.15 4.05 7.37
C PHE A 48 2.17 2.59 6.93
N VAL A 49 3.34 1.99 6.75
CA VAL A 49 3.45 0.61 6.26
C VAL A 49 2.86 -0.38 7.25
N LEU A 50 3.12 -0.24 8.55
CA LEU A 50 2.56 -1.13 9.56
C LEU A 50 1.03 -1.06 9.62
N LEU A 51 0.43 0.12 9.49
CA LEU A 51 -1.02 0.26 9.59
C LEU A 51 -1.74 0.04 8.25
N HIS A 52 -1.14 0.48 7.12
CA HIS A 52 -1.78 0.42 5.80
C HIS A 52 -1.60 -0.92 5.09
N CYS A 53 -0.49 -1.63 5.35
CA CYS A 53 -0.11 -2.81 4.59
C CYS A 53 -0.35 -4.13 5.33
N SER A 54 -0.51 -4.14 6.65
CA SER A 54 -0.51 -5.37 7.45
C SER A 54 -1.62 -6.37 7.09
N ILE A 55 -2.81 -5.89 6.78
CA ILE A 55 -3.97 -6.76 6.50
C ILE A 55 -4.12 -7.08 5.01
N ASN A 56 -3.61 -6.22 4.12
CA ASN A 56 -3.79 -6.41 2.69
C ASN A 56 -2.69 -7.33 2.12
N PRO A 57 -3.04 -8.52 1.58
CA PRO A 57 -2.05 -9.46 1.04
C PRO A 57 -1.18 -8.87 -0.09
N GLU A 58 -1.77 -8.03 -0.95
CA GLU A 58 -1.05 -7.41 -2.09
C GLU A 58 -0.02 -6.38 -1.64
N ARG A 59 -0.18 -5.80 -0.44
CA ARG A 59 0.71 -4.78 0.13
C ARG A 59 1.80 -5.35 1.04
N LYS A 60 1.81 -6.65 1.32
CA LYS A 60 2.83 -7.30 2.19
C LYS A 60 4.25 -7.12 1.66
N ILE A 61 4.43 -6.95 0.36
CA ILE A 61 5.74 -6.67 -0.25
C ILE A 61 6.37 -5.38 0.32
N PHE A 62 5.58 -4.38 0.67
CA PHE A 62 6.10 -3.13 1.24
C PHE A 62 6.60 -3.32 2.68
N ILE A 63 5.98 -4.24 3.43
CA ILE A 63 6.48 -4.66 4.75
C ILE A 63 7.83 -5.36 4.59
N ASN A 64 7.94 -6.31 3.67
CA ASN A 64 9.18 -7.03 3.39
C ASN A 64 10.32 -6.05 3.04
N ASN A 65 10.04 -5.08 2.17
CA ASN A 65 11.02 -4.08 1.75
C ASN A 65 11.43 -3.15 2.91
N LEU A 66 10.49 -2.81 3.79
CA LEU A 66 10.74 -1.97 4.95
C LEU A 66 11.56 -2.71 6.02
N LEU A 67 11.23 -3.96 6.31
CA LEU A 67 11.82 -4.75 7.40
C LEU A 67 13.10 -5.48 7.00
N HIS A 68 13.54 -5.37 5.75
CA HIS A 68 14.78 -6.01 5.31
C HIS A 68 15.95 -5.69 6.25
N GLY A 69 16.56 -6.73 6.82
CA GLY A 69 17.64 -6.63 7.80
C GLY A 69 17.21 -6.35 9.25
N PHE A 70 15.91 -6.35 9.53
CA PHE A 70 15.40 -6.32 10.90
C PHE A 70 15.17 -7.76 11.38
N THR A 71 16.09 -8.30 12.18
CA THR A 71 16.07 -9.69 12.66
C THR A 71 15.71 -9.74 14.15
N PRO A 72 15.04 -10.78 14.63
CA PRO A 72 14.95 -11.06 16.06
C PRO A 72 16.34 -11.25 16.66
N ASN A 73 16.48 -11.04 17.96
CA ASN A 73 17.75 -11.31 18.64
C ASN A 73 17.87 -12.81 18.91
N ASP A 74 19.08 -13.37 18.73
CA ASP A 74 19.34 -14.82 18.91
C ASP A 74 18.97 -15.34 20.31
N ASP A 75 19.06 -14.49 21.34
CA ASP A 75 18.75 -14.82 22.72
C ASP A 75 17.27 -14.62 23.11
N CYS A 76 16.44 -14.04 22.23
CA CYS A 76 15.05 -13.69 22.49
C CYS A 76 14.11 -14.36 21.51
N LEU A 77 12.95 -14.83 21.99
CA LEU A 77 11.92 -15.42 21.12
C LEU A 77 11.33 -14.41 20.12
N ASP A 78 11.33 -13.13 20.51
CA ASP A 78 10.79 -12.04 19.71
C ASP A 78 11.61 -10.74 19.88
N ARG A 79 11.41 -9.80 18.96
CA ARG A 79 11.95 -8.45 19.01
C ARG A 79 10.85 -7.45 18.70
N LEU A 80 10.55 -6.60 19.67
CA LEU A 80 9.58 -5.54 19.52
C LEU A 80 10.03 -4.53 18.45
N LEU A 81 9.17 -4.31 17.44
CA LEU A 81 9.39 -3.33 16.37
C LEU A 81 8.78 -1.98 16.74
N ALA A 82 7.47 -1.98 17.05
CA ALA A 82 6.74 -0.77 17.40
C ALA A 82 5.49 -1.07 18.22
N ILE A 83 5.13 -0.12 19.09
CA ILE A 83 3.82 -0.08 19.76
C ILE A 83 3.10 1.16 19.22
N ILE A 84 1.89 0.97 18.69
CA ILE A 84 1.06 2.03 18.14
C ILE A 84 -0.27 2.04 18.90
N LYS A 85 -0.62 3.19 19.48
CA LYS A 85 -1.90 3.38 20.16
C LYS A 85 -2.83 4.24 19.33
N ILE A 86 -4.03 3.75 19.06
CA ILE A 86 -5.04 4.40 18.22
C ILE A 86 -6.33 4.61 19.00
N TRP A 87 -6.94 5.76 18.81
CA TRP A 87 -8.33 6.05 19.15
C TRP A 87 -9.20 5.85 17.92
N ASP A 88 -10.13 4.91 17.98
CA ASP A 88 -11.00 4.56 16.83
C ASP A 88 -12.29 5.42 16.75
N GLY A 89 -12.61 6.21 17.76
CA GLY A 89 -13.83 6.98 17.92
C GLY A 89 -14.55 6.62 19.21
N GLU A 90 -14.36 5.38 19.70
CA GLU A 90 -15.01 4.84 20.89
C GLU A 90 -14.02 4.44 21.98
N LYS A 91 -12.92 3.80 21.61
CA LYS A 91 -11.94 3.22 22.54
C LYS A 91 -10.50 3.43 22.07
N GLU A 92 -9.56 3.27 23.00
CA GLU A 92 -8.13 3.24 22.72
C GLU A 92 -7.69 1.80 22.52
N VAL A 93 -6.98 1.53 21.42
CA VAL A 93 -6.46 0.21 21.10
C VAL A 93 -4.95 0.29 20.98
N ASP A 94 -4.25 -0.57 21.71
CA ASP A 94 -2.81 -0.76 21.61
C ASP A 94 -2.52 -1.88 20.60
N ILE A 95 -1.55 -1.64 19.71
CA ILE A 95 -1.10 -2.55 18.69
C ILE A 95 0.40 -2.71 18.83
N GLU A 96 0.87 -3.93 19.11
CA GLU A 96 2.30 -4.23 19.24
C GLU A 96 2.76 -5.07 18.04
N PHE A 97 3.63 -4.52 17.21
CA PHE A 97 4.27 -5.25 16.12
C PHE A 97 5.62 -5.78 16.57
N PHE A 98 5.86 -7.07 16.36
CA PHE A 98 7.12 -7.71 16.73
C PHE A 98 7.55 -8.75 15.71
N ALA A 99 8.86 -8.93 15.60
CA ALA A 99 9.48 -9.93 14.77
C ALA A 99 9.81 -11.18 15.59
N CYS A 100 9.67 -12.35 14.97
CA CYS A 100 10.03 -13.63 15.60
C CYS A 100 10.54 -14.64 14.56
N HIS A 101 11.18 -15.71 15.03
CA HIS A 101 11.61 -16.83 14.20
C HIS A 101 10.50 -17.88 14.01
N ASN A 102 10.70 -18.78 13.07
CA ASN A 102 9.78 -19.86 12.72
C ASN A 102 9.37 -20.74 13.93
N SER A 103 10.28 -20.93 14.87
CA SER A 103 10.08 -21.74 16.09
C SER A 103 9.37 -20.99 17.23
N TYR A 104 8.89 -19.76 17.03
CA TYR A 104 8.27 -18.94 18.08
C TYR A 104 7.17 -19.70 18.83
N ILE A 105 6.25 -20.34 18.12
CA ILE A 105 5.15 -21.08 18.72
C ILE A 105 5.65 -22.32 19.45
N GLU A 106 6.53 -23.12 18.84
CA GLU A 106 7.12 -24.30 19.47
C GLU A 106 7.81 -23.93 20.79
N ASN A 107 8.56 -22.83 20.81
CA ASN A 107 9.28 -22.35 22.00
C ASN A 107 8.37 -21.76 23.08
N THR A 108 7.22 -21.19 22.70
CA THR A 108 6.22 -20.69 23.66
C THR A 108 5.38 -21.85 24.24
N LEU A 109 5.01 -22.84 23.41
CA LEU A 109 4.24 -24.01 23.81
C LEU A 109 5.01 -24.96 24.72
N THR A 110 6.35 -25.04 24.64
CA THR A 110 7.14 -25.88 25.57
C THR A 110 6.95 -25.52 27.04
N LYS A 111 6.38 -24.35 27.32
CA LYS A 111 6.00 -23.89 28.65
C LYS A 111 4.63 -24.44 29.11
N ASP A 112 3.77 -24.83 28.18
CA ASP A 112 2.43 -25.35 28.44
C ASP A 112 2.34 -26.87 28.19
N LYS A 113 2.09 -27.64 29.24
CA LYS A 113 2.10 -29.10 29.22
C LYS A 113 1.02 -29.77 28.33
N GLU A 114 0.00 -29.02 27.89
CA GLU A 114 -1.11 -29.54 27.07
C GLU A 114 -0.75 -29.79 25.60
N TYR A 115 0.27 -29.09 25.10
CA TYR A 115 0.64 -29.12 23.68
C TYR A 115 1.90 -29.92 23.34
N GLN A 116 2.51 -30.63 24.31
CA GLN A 116 3.81 -31.32 24.16
C GLN A 116 3.87 -32.44 23.11
N ASN A 117 2.77 -32.82 22.47
CA ASN A 117 2.72 -33.94 21.50
C ASN A 117 2.35 -33.49 20.07
N GLN A 118 2.40 -32.19 19.75
CA GLN A 118 2.03 -31.70 18.42
C GLN A 118 3.27 -31.26 17.63
N GLU A 119 3.78 -32.16 16.80
CA GLU A 119 4.82 -31.87 15.80
C GLU A 119 4.27 -30.92 14.75
N ASN A 120 5.08 -29.89 14.35
CA ASN A 120 4.89 -28.98 13.21
C ASN A 120 4.01 -27.71 13.39
N LEU A 121 3.87 -27.13 14.57
CA LEU A 121 3.23 -25.82 14.74
C LEU A 121 4.21 -24.67 14.41
N ARG A 122 4.65 -24.60 13.16
CA ARG A 122 5.61 -23.60 12.67
C ARG A 122 4.94 -22.52 11.84
N LEU A 123 5.33 -21.27 12.03
CA LEU A 123 4.81 -20.12 11.27
C LEU A 123 5.03 -20.25 9.77
N TYR A 124 6.04 -20.99 9.33
CA TYR A 124 6.28 -21.29 7.91
C TYR A 124 5.08 -21.97 7.20
N ASN A 125 4.17 -22.61 7.94
CA ASN A 125 2.97 -23.20 7.35
C ASN A 125 2.03 -22.16 6.72
N PHE A 126 2.00 -20.92 7.22
CA PHE A 126 1.28 -19.82 6.56
C PHE A 126 1.83 -19.55 5.14
N LYS A 127 3.16 -19.46 5.02
CA LYS A 127 3.81 -19.26 3.71
C LYS A 127 3.58 -20.44 2.77
N LYS A 128 3.62 -21.66 3.28
CA LYS A 128 3.29 -22.85 2.50
C LYS A 128 1.87 -22.79 1.97
N LEU A 129 0.91 -22.42 2.82
CA LEU A 129 -0.49 -22.30 2.43
C LEU A 129 -0.69 -21.20 1.38
N GLU A 130 -0.04 -20.03 1.53
CA GLU A 130 -0.06 -18.98 0.50
C GLU A 130 0.49 -19.48 -0.85
N ASN A 131 1.59 -20.24 -0.84
CA ASN A 131 2.19 -20.78 -2.05
C ASN A 131 1.31 -21.84 -2.72
N ILE A 132 0.65 -22.71 -1.93
CA ILE A 132 -0.30 -23.70 -2.46
C ILE A 132 -1.54 -23.01 -3.03
N ASN A 133 -2.07 -21.99 -2.36
CA ASN A 133 -3.20 -21.22 -2.89
C ASN A 133 -2.87 -20.59 -4.26
N LYS A 134 -1.67 -20.01 -4.41
CA LYS A 134 -1.20 -19.50 -5.70
C LYS A 134 -1.06 -20.62 -6.74
N LYS A 135 -0.50 -21.77 -6.35
CA LYS A 135 -0.35 -22.92 -7.24
C LYS A 135 -1.71 -23.43 -7.72
N VAL A 136 -2.68 -23.61 -6.82
CA VAL A 136 -4.07 -24.00 -7.15
C VAL A 136 -4.69 -23.00 -8.12
N SER A 137 -4.64 -21.70 -7.82
CA SER A 137 -5.20 -20.66 -8.70
C SER A 137 -4.57 -20.65 -10.10
N ASN A 138 -3.25 -20.87 -10.19
CA ASN A 138 -2.58 -20.96 -11.50
C ASN A 138 -3.04 -22.20 -12.27
N ILE A 139 -3.15 -23.37 -11.60
CA ILE A 139 -3.62 -24.60 -12.24
C ILE A 139 -5.07 -24.43 -12.72
N GLU A 140 -5.95 -23.80 -11.94
CA GLU A 140 -7.35 -23.52 -12.32
C GLU A 140 -7.41 -22.61 -13.56
N GLN A 141 -6.57 -21.56 -13.62
CA GLN A 141 -6.48 -20.69 -14.81
C GLN A 141 -5.98 -21.44 -16.03
N ASP A 142 -4.99 -22.31 -15.87
CA ASP A 142 -4.46 -23.14 -16.96
C ASP A 142 -5.55 -24.12 -17.45
N ILE A 143 -6.29 -24.77 -16.57
CA ILE A 143 -7.42 -25.64 -16.90
C ILE A 143 -8.49 -24.88 -17.72
N GLU A 144 -8.88 -23.68 -17.28
CA GLU A 144 -9.84 -22.85 -18.00
C GLU A 144 -9.37 -22.52 -19.44
N GLN A 145 -8.06 -22.26 -19.60
CA GLN A 145 -7.50 -22.02 -20.95
C GLN A 145 -7.50 -23.27 -21.80
N ILE A 146 -7.17 -24.44 -21.22
CA ILE A 146 -7.20 -25.74 -21.89
C ILE A 146 -8.61 -26.09 -22.34
N GLU A 147 -9.60 -25.92 -21.47
CA GLU A 147 -11.03 -26.16 -21.80
C GLU A 147 -11.52 -25.23 -22.95
N LYS A 148 -11.13 -23.95 -22.93
CA LYS A 148 -11.40 -23.02 -24.03
C LYS A 148 -10.77 -23.49 -25.34
N ALA A 149 -9.58 -24.07 -25.29
CA ALA A 149 -8.90 -24.61 -26.48
C ALA A 149 -9.63 -25.87 -27.00
N ILE A 150 -10.07 -26.77 -26.13
CA ILE A 150 -10.86 -27.96 -26.51
C ILE A 150 -12.16 -27.52 -27.21
N ASN A 151 -12.90 -26.58 -26.62
CA ASN A 151 -14.13 -26.04 -27.22
C ASN A 151 -13.89 -25.43 -28.62
N LYS A 152 -12.76 -24.68 -28.79
CA LYS A 152 -12.40 -24.14 -30.11
C LYS A 152 -12.05 -25.24 -31.12
N LEU A 153 -11.42 -26.34 -30.67
CA LEU A 153 -11.10 -27.51 -31.53
C LEU A 153 -12.36 -28.26 -31.95
N GLU A 154 -13.34 -28.42 -31.08
CA GLU A 154 -14.63 -29.03 -31.38
C GLU A 154 -15.37 -28.25 -32.48
N ILE A 155 -15.47 -26.92 -32.32
CA ILE A 155 -16.06 -26.05 -33.32
C ILE A 155 -15.26 -26.13 -34.65
N ALA A 156 -13.94 -26.24 -34.60
CA ALA A 156 -13.11 -26.37 -35.81
C ALA A 156 -13.30 -27.73 -36.51
N GLN A 157 -13.56 -28.79 -35.74
CA GLN A 157 -13.82 -30.15 -36.28
C GLN A 157 -15.11 -30.24 -37.09
N GLU A 158 -16.14 -29.45 -36.74
CA GLU A 158 -17.43 -29.40 -37.42
C GLU A 158 -17.40 -28.67 -38.79
N LEU A 159 -16.29 -27.98 -39.12
CA LEU A 159 -16.18 -27.27 -40.38
C LEU A 159 -16.00 -28.25 -41.58
N GLU A 160 -16.72 -28.02 -42.68
CA GLU A 160 -16.63 -28.88 -43.89
C GLU A 160 -15.36 -28.60 -44.74
N ASN A 161 -14.80 -27.38 -44.66
CA ASN A 161 -13.71 -26.93 -45.52
C ASN A 161 -12.36 -27.16 -44.89
N GLU A 162 -11.51 -28.01 -45.48
CA GLU A 162 -10.19 -28.40 -44.99
C GLU A 162 -9.19 -27.24 -44.91
N ASP A 163 -9.26 -26.25 -45.81
CA ASP A 163 -8.39 -25.06 -45.75
C ASP A 163 -8.74 -24.15 -44.57
N ILE A 164 -10.03 -24.08 -44.21
CA ILE A 164 -10.48 -23.33 -43.05
C ILE A 164 -10.11 -24.06 -41.77
N LYS A 165 -10.27 -25.39 -41.72
CA LYS A 165 -9.81 -26.23 -40.59
C LYS A 165 -8.31 -26.01 -40.31
N GLY A 166 -7.49 -26.11 -41.34
CA GLY A 166 -6.04 -25.94 -41.18
C GLY A 166 -5.61 -24.52 -40.77
N ARG A 167 -6.40 -23.51 -41.07
CA ARG A 167 -6.15 -22.12 -40.63
C ARG A 167 -6.54 -21.91 -39.16
N ARG A 168 -7.73 -22.41 -38.78
CA ARG A 168 -8.20 -22.38 -37.37
C ARG A 168 -7.29 -23.17 -36.44
N LEU A 169 -6.83 -24.34 -36.85
CA LEU A 169 -5.89 -25.14 -36.08
C LEU A 169 -4.58 -24.36 -35.82
N ARG A 170 -4.06 -23.63 -36.81
CA ARG A 170 -2.86 -22.80 -36.64
C ARG A 170 -3.10 -21.61 -35.71
N GLU A 171 -4.26 -21.00 -35.71
CA GLU A 171 -4.63 -19.94 -34.77
C GLU A 171 -4.67 -20.48 -33.33
N ILE A 172 -5.36 -21.59 -33.09
CA ILE A 172 -5.44 -22.23 -31.76
C ILE A 172 -4.05 -22.66 -31.29
N LEU A 173 -3.25 -23.25 -32.17
CA LEU A 173 -1.85 -23.60 -31.88
C LEU A 173 -1.00 -22.37 -31.55
N SER A 174 -1.23 -21.24 -32.16
CA SER A 174 -0.47 -20.01 -31.86
C SER A 174 -0.82 -19.42 -30.50
N GLU A 175 -2.04 -19.51 -30.07
CA GLU A 175 -2.51 -19.10 -28.74
C GLU A 175 -2.01 -20.05 -27.64
N PHE A 176 -1.95 -21.36 -27.92
CA PHE A 176 -1.61 -22.42 -26.95
C PHE A 176 -0.09 -22.77 -26.87
N THR A 177 0.76 -22.14 -27.67
CA THR A 177 2.16 -22.59 -27.90
C THR A 177 3.11 -22.43 -26.71
N LEU A 178 2.84 -21.61 -25.73
CA LEU A 178 3.74 -21.43 -24.59
C LEU A 178 3.69 -22.63 -23.64
N ASP A 179 2.49 -23.10 -23.30
CA ASP A 179 2.31 -24.15 -22.30
C ASP A 179 2.58 -25.56 -22.86
N TYR A 180 2.17 -25.82 -24.11
CA TYR A 180 2.45 -27.10 -24.78
C TYR A 180 3.97 -27.40 -24.85
N ARG A 181 4.81 -26.41 -25.12
CA ARG A 181 6.27 -26.57 -25.16
C ARG A 181 6.87 -26.86 -23.79
N THR A 182 6.27 -26.29 -22.76
CA THR A 182 6.73 -26.44 -21.37
C THR A 182 6.38 -27.82 -20.84
N ILE A 183 5.17 -28.33 -21.13
CA ILE A 183 4.64 -29.59 -20.61
C ILE A 183 5.27 -30.81 -21.30
N LYS A 184 5.36 -30.82 -22.61
CA LYS A 184 5.86 -31.99 -23.36
C LYS A 184 7.32 -31.91 -23.78
N ARG A 185 8.01 -30.76 -23.64
CA ARG A 185 9.40 -30.53 -24.11
C ARG A 185 9.67 -31.00 -25.56
N ARG A 186 8.61 -31.16 -26.37
CA ARG A 186 8.65 -31.71 -27.74
C ARG A 186 8.19 -30.63 -28.72
N ARG A 187 8.75 -30.67 -29.93
CA ARG A 187 8.24 -29.87 -31.07
C ARG A 187 6.89 -30.46 -31.51
N ILE A 188 5.87 -29.60 -31.68
CA ILE A 188 4.58 -29.99 -32.27
C ILE A 188 4.86 -30.58 -33.66
N PRO A 189 4.42 -31.83 -33.97
CA PRO A 189 4.55 -32.39 -35.30
C PRO A 189 3.80 -31.50 -36.30
N ARG A 190 4.38 -31.33 -37.50
CA ARG A 190 3.80 -30.43 -38.51
C ARG A 190 2.52 -30.96 -39.18
N ASN A 191 2.16 -32.21 -38.97
CA ASN A 191 1.07 -32.91 -39.66
C ASN A 191 0.04 -33.55 -38.68
N LEU A 192 -0.22 -32.94 -37.52
CA LEU A 192 -1.26 -33.40 -36.61
C LEU A 192 -2.64 -33.09 -37.22
N THR A 193 -3.55 -34.08 -37.17
CA THR A 193 -4.97 -33.87 -37.40
C THR A 193 -5.61 -33.13 -36.20
N ILE A 194 -6.79 -32.53 -36.40
CA ILE A 194 -7.55 -31.89 -35.32
C ILE A 194 -7.85 -32.90 -34.22
N GLU A 195 -8.23 -34.12 -34.58
CA GLU A 195 -8.53 -35.21 -33.63
C GLU A 195 -7.32 -35.60 -32.78
N GLU A 196 -6.17 -35.83 -33.43
CA GLU A 196 -4.92 -36.16 -32.68
C GLU A 196 -4.51 -35.02 -31.74
N PHE A 197 -4.67 -33.79 -32.18
CA PHE A 197 -4.35 -32.63 -31.31
C PHE A 197 -5.35 -32.47 -30.17
N LYS A 198 -6.66 -32.68 -30.40
CA LYS A 198 -7.68 -32.67 -29.36
C LYS A 198 -7.35 -33.70 -28.29
N GLN A 199 -7.05 -34.97 -28.70
CA GLN A 199 -6.68 -36.01 -27.76
C GLN A 199 -5.45 -35.65 -26.93
N GLU A 200 -4.43 -35.04 -27.52
CA GLU A 200 -3.26 -34.56 -26.77
C GLU A 200 -3.60 -33.46 -25.76
N VAL A 201 -4.52 -32.55 -26.07
CA VAL A 201 -4.99 -31.51 -25.18
C VAL A 201 -5.84 -32.08 -24.05
N GLU A 202 -6.70 -33.09 -24.33
CA GLU A 202 -7.46 -33.83 -23.32
C GLU A 202 -6.56 -34.59 -22.35
N ASP A 203 -5.49 -35.25 -22.87
CA ASP A 203 -4.49 -35.91 -22.01
C ASP A 203 -3.76 -34.91 -21.09
N ILE A 204 -3.52 -33.68 -21.58
CA ILE A 204 -2.95 -32.60 -20.76
C ILE A 204 -3.94 -32.18 -19.68
N LEU A 205 -5.20 -32.00 -20.04
CA LEU A 205 -6.25 -31.64 -19.09
C LEU A 205 -6.36 -32.64 -17.95
N GLU A 206 -6.27 -33.96 -18.25
CA GLU A 206 -6.27 -35.02 -17.24
C GLU A 206 -5.10 -34.86 -16.27
N ILE A 207 -3.88 -34.58 -16.77
CA ILE A 207 -2.71 -34.34 -15.93
C ILE A 207 -2.90 -33.10 -15.02
N TYR A 208 -3.47 -32.03 -15.54
CA TYR A 208 -3.74 -30.82 -14.74
C TYR A 208 -4.79 -31.08 -13.67
N ASN A 209 -5.85 -31.85 -13.98
CA ASN A 209 -6.87 -32.24 -13.00
C ASN A 209 -6.26 -33.10 -11.87
N ILE A 210 -5.38 -34.07 -12.18
CA ILE A 210 -4.68 -34.87 -11.16
C ILE A 210 -3.82 -33.95 -10.28
N ASN A 211 -3.05 -33.04 -10.87
CA ASN A 211 -2.22 -32.10 -10.11
C ASN A 211 -3.06 -31.14 -9.24
N LEU A 212 -4.25 -30.76 -9.72
CA LEU A 212 -5.20 -29.94 -8.97
C LEU A 212 -5.70 -30.69 -7.75
N ASP A 213 -6.15 -31.95 -7.92
CA ASP A 213 -6.64 -32.80 -6.82
C ASP A 213 -5.57 -33.02 -5.75
N GLU A 214 -4.33 -33.33 -6.16
CA GLU A 214 -3.20 -33.46 -5.24
C GLU A 214 -2.92 -32.15 -4.48
N SER A 215 -2.99 -31.01 -5.18
CA SER A 215 -2.78 -29.71 -4.57
C SER A 215 -3.90 -29.33 -3.59
N TYR A 216 -5.14 -29.70 -3.86
CA TYR A 216 -6.26 -29.54 -2.93
C TYR A 216 -6.12 -30.41 -1.68
N GLN A 217 -5.68 -31.67 -1.80
CA GLN A 217 -5.43 -32.53 -0.65
C GLN A 217 -4.29 -31.99 0.25
N GLU A 218 -3.23 -31.44 -0.36
CA GLU A 218 -2.14 -30.82 0.38
C GLU A 218 -2.61 -29.52 1.06
N LYS A 219 -3.44 -28.71 0.38
CA LYS A 219 -4.06 -27.50 0.90
C LYS A 219 -4.92 -27.79 2.13
N GLU A 220 -5.83 -28.78 2.06
CA GLU A 220 -6.71 -29.15 3.17
C GLU A 220 -5.92 -29.55 4.43
N LYS A 221 -4.85 -30.33 4.26
CA LYS A 221 -3.97 -30.71 5.39
C LYS A 221 -3.29 -29.48 6.02
N LEU A 222 -2.83 -28.55 5.18
CA LEU A 222 -2.18 -27.33 5.68
C LEU A 222 -3.18 -26.36 6.31
N GLU A 223 -4.40 -26.25 5.79
CA GLU A 223 -5.45 -25.44 6.38
C GLU A 223 -5.75 -25.84 7.82
N ILE A 224 -5.82 -27.15 8.10
CA ILE A 224 -6.01 -27.68 9.46
C ILE A 224 -4.87 -27.25 10.39
N VAL A 225 -3.63 -27.33 9.91
CA VAL A 225 -2.46 -26.94 10.71
C VAL A 225 -2.44 -25.43 10.95
N VAL A 226 -2.67 -24.63 9.91
CA VAL A 226 -2.70 -23.17 9.99
C VAL A 226 -3.83 -22.69 10.89
N GLN A 227 -5.00 -23.35 10.82
CA GLN A 227 -6.11 -23.02 11.71
C GLN A 227 -5.73 -23.21 13.19
N ARG A 228 -5.08 -24.32 13.56
CA ARG A 228 -4.61 -24.56 14.93
C ARG A 228 -3.59 -23.52 15.38
N ILE A 229 -2.66 -23.15 14.49
CA ILE A 229 -1.69 -22.08 14.76
C ILE A 229 -2.44 -20.75 15.00
N SER A 230 -3.43 -20.43 14.17
CA SER A 230 -4.24 -19.22 14.31
C SER A 230 -5.02 -19.20 15.62
N GLU A 231 -5.64 -20.33 16.00
CA GLU A 231 -6.34 -20.46 17.27
C GLU A 231 -5.41 -20.18 18.46
N TYR A 232 -4.22 -20.76 18.47
CA TYR A 232 -3.21 -20.50 19.50
C TYR A 232 -2.78 -19.02 19.53
N LEU A 233 -2.52 -18.43 18.39
CA LEU A 233 -2.17 -17.00 18.30
C LEU A 233 -3.31 -16.14 18.83
N HIS A 234 -4.56 -16.44 18.48
CA HIS A 234 -5.74 -15.70 18.92
C HIS A 234 -5.97 -15.80 20.43
N GLU A 235 -5.75 -16.97 21.05
CA GLU A 235 -5.81 -17.13 22.51
C GLU A 235 -4.81 -16.22 23.23
N ASN A 236 -3.71 -15.84 22.57
CA ASN A 236 -2.71 -14.90 23.05
C ASN A 236 -2.90 -13.46 22.56
N ASN A 237 -4.03 -13.14 21.91
CA ASN A 237 -4.33 -11.87 21.26
C ASN A 237 -3.33 -11.50 20.17
N ILE A 238 -2.80 -12.46 19.45
CA ILE A 238 -1.81 -12.27 18.38
C ILE A 238 -2.42 -12.63 17.02
N ILE A 239 -2.04 -11.84 15.99
CA ILE A 239 -2.40 -12.04 14.59
C ILE A 239 -1.11 -12.23 13.79
N TYR A 240 -1.10 -13.20 12.88
CA TYR A 240 -0.05 -13.36 11.88
C TYR A 240 -0.18 -12.30 10.79
N ILE A 241 0.90 -11.58 10.50
CA ILE A 241 0.92 -10.57 9.45
C ILE A 241 1.57 -11.11 8.19
N CYS A 242 2.85 -11.42 8.23
CA CYS A 242 3.57 -11.94 7.06
C CYS A 242 4.92 -12.58 7.43
N ASN A 243 5.45 -13.35 6.48
CA ASN A 243 6.89 -13.64 6.41
C ASN A 243 7.57 -12.52 5.62
N TYR A 244 8.70 -12.01 6.09
CA TYR A 244 9.41 -10.91 5.43
C TYR A 244 10.90 -11.19 5.13
N SER A 245 11.38 -12.36 5.50
CA SER A 245 12.74 -12.80 5.18
C SER A 245 12.91 -13.06 3.69
N SER A 246 13.99 -12.55 3.11
CA SER A 246 14.38 -12.77 1.72
C SER A 246 15.37 -13.92 1.52
N GLU A 247 15.90 -14.51 2.58
CA GLU A 247 16.92 -15.55 2.50
C GLU A 247 16.30 -16.96 2.43
N VAL A 248 17.03 -17.86 1.79
CA VAL A 248 16.53 -19.19 1.38
C VAL A 248 16.61 -20.22 2.52
N ASP A 249 17.21 -19.86 3.64
CA ASP A 249 17.38 -20.79 4.77
C ASP A 249 16.10 -20.82 5.60
N LYS A 250 15.41 -21.98 5.54
CA LYS A 250 14.06 -22.16 6.10
C LYS A 250 13.99 -22.12 7.62
N ASP A 251 15.11 -22.33 8.30
CA ASP A 251 15.15 -22.36 9.77
C ASP A 251 15.37 -20.97 10.37
N GLU A 252 15.86 -20.01 9.57
CA GLU A 252 16.13 -18.62 9.97
C GLU A 252 15.14 -17.60 9.38
N GLU A 253 13.97 -18.07 8.89
CA GLU A 253 12.96 -17.15 8.36
C GLU A 253 12.35 -16.28 9.46
N GLU A 254 12.21 -14.98 9.17
CA GLU A 254 11.61 -14.01 10.06
C GLU A 254 10.14 -13.77 9.73
N PHE A 255 9.35 -13.61 10.76
CA PHE A 255 7.91 -13.39 10.71
C PHE A 255 7.53 -12.14 11.47
N LEU A 256 6.60 -11.37 10.93
CA LEU A 256 5.97 -10.25 11.62
C LEU A 256 4.64 -10.72 12.20
N LEU A 257 4.50 -10.52 13.50
CA LEU A 257 3.26 -10.74 14.24
C LEU A 257 2.74 -9.41 14.80
N CYS A 258 1.45 -9.37 15.08
CA CYS A 258 0.78 -8.21 15.67
C CYS A 258 -0.01 -8.65 16.90
N LYS A 259 0.32 -8.11 18.07
CA LYS A 259 -0.45 -8.34 19.30
C LYS A 259 -1.41 -7.18 19.53
N ILE A 260 -2.66 -7.51 19.79
CA ILE A 260 -3.73 -6.56 20.01
C ILE A 260 -4.00 -6.42 21.51
N GLY A 261 -4.16 -5.18 21.98
CA GLY A 261 -4.50 -4.91 23.38
C GLY A 261 -5.88 -5.46 23.77
N ASN A 262 -6.04 -5.78 25.05
CA ASN A 262 -7.25 -6.43 25.60
C ASN A 262 -8.56 -5.64 25.42
N ASN A 263 -8.49 -4.40 24.93
CA ASN A 263 -9.66 -3.54 24.70
C ASN A 263 -10.41 -3.86 23.41
N LEU A 264 -9.86 -4.72 22.56
CA LEU A 264 -10.44 -5.17 21.30
C LEU A 264 -10.55 -6.70 21.30
N ASP A 265 -11.74 -7.20 20.94
CA ASP A 265 -11.94 -8.64 20.69
C ASP A 265 -11.12 -9.09 19.49
N ILE A 266 -10.28 -10.10 19.68
CA ILE A 266 -9.39 -10.63 18.66
C ILE A 266 -10.14 -11.07 17.39
N ASN A 267 -11.36 -11.59 17.51
CA ASN A 267 -12.18 -12.00 16.38
C ASN A 267 -12.63 -10.82 15.50
N LYS A 268 -12.57 -9.59 16.02
CA LYS A 268 -12.87 -8.35 15.31
C LYS A 268 -11.61 -7.61 14.88
N ALA A 269 -10.44 -8.06 15.30
CA ALA A 269 -9.21 -7.32 15.16
C ALA A 269 -8.79 -7.16 13.69
N GLU A 270 -8.94 -8.18 12.86
CA GLU A 270 -8.63 -8.08 11.41
C GLU A 270 -9.56 -7.08 10.71
N ALA A 271 -10.86 -7.11 10.99
CA ALA A 271 -11.82 -6.17 10.43
C ALA A 271 -11.51 -4.74 10.88
N TRP A 272 -11.16 -4.56 12.15
CA TRP A 272 -10.74 -3.28 12.72
C TRP A 272 -9.42 -2.78 12.10
N LEU A 273 -8.41 -3.63 11.95
CA LEU A 273 -7.16 -3.27 11.28
C LEU A 273 -7.39 -2.90 9.80
N ASN A 274 -8.34 -3.55 9.13
CA ASN A 274 -8.73 -3.17 7.77
C ASN A 274 -9.38 -1.78 7.75
N GLU A 275 -10.21 -1.45 8.72
CA GLU A 275 -10.74 -0.09 8.87
C GLU A 275 -9.62 0.94 9.10
N VAL A 276 -8.66 0.64 9.99
CA VAL A 276 -7.47 1.47 10.23
C VAL A 276 -6.68 1.66 8.93
N SER A 277 -6.46 0.59 8.15
CA SER A 277 -5.69 0.64 6.90
C SER A 277 -6.30 1.60 5.87
N ASN A 278 -7.62 1.77 5.89
CA ASN A 278 -8.35 2.68 5.01
C ASN A 278 -8.42 4.12 5.55
N LYS A 279 -7.96 4.36 6.78
CA LYS A 279 -7.97 5.66 7.46
C LYS A 279 -6.57 6.21 7.75
N ILE A 280 -5.54 5.59 7.22
CA ILE A 280 -4.15 6.07 7.31
C ILE A 280 -3.63 6.46 5.92
N PHE A 281 -3.07 7.65 5.81
CA PHE A 281 -2.57 8.22 4.55
C PHE A 281 -1.17 8.79 4.74
N LEU A 282 -0.35 8.73 3.69
CA LEU A 282 0.97 9.33 3.66
C LEU A 282 1.13 10.20 2.41
N ALA A 283 1.47 11.46 2.60
CA ALA A 283 1.88 12.37 1.53
C ALA A 283 3.36 12.72 1.67
N ALA A 284 4.14 12.59 0.60
CA ALA A 284 5.58 12.79 0.65
C ALA A 284 6.15 13.24 -0.71
N PRO A 285 7.38 13.75 -0.79
CA PRO A 285 8.09 13.94 -2.06
C PRO A 285 8.25 12.65 -2.83
N ILE A 286 8.29 12.72 -4.16
CA ILE A 286 8.40 11.53 -5.04
C ILE A 286 9.65 10.69 -4.73
N THR A 287 10.73 11.30 -4.28
CA THR A 287 11.95 10.61 -3.89
C THR A 287 11.74 9.58 -2.77
N GLN A 288 10.69 9.72 -1.99
CA GLN A 288 10.32 8.78 -0.93
C GLN A 288 9.75 7.46 -1.46
N VAL A 289 9.27 7.40 -2.70
CA VAL A 289 8.77 6.17 -3.34
C VAL A 289 9.84 5.07 -3.35
N PHE A 290 11.12 5.45 -3.50
CA PHE A 290 12.23 4.51 -3.48
C PHE A 290 12.37 3.72 -2.18
N LEU A 291 11.91 4.25 -1.07
CA LEU A 291 11.99 3.58 0.21
C LEU A 291 11.01 2.40 0.33
N PHE A 292 10.00 2.39 -0.54
CA PHE A 292 9.06 1.28 -0.65
C PHE A 292 9.49 0.21 -1.67
N THR A 293 10.55 0.48 -2.47
CA THR A 293 11.02 -0.46 -3.49
C THR A 293 12.00 -1.50 -2.93
N ASP A 294 12.07 -2.67 -3.54
CA ASP A 294 13.06 -3.70 -3.22
C ASP A 294 14.49 -3.17 -3.40
N GLN A 295 15.40 -3.62 -2.53
CA GLN A 295 16.80 -3.25 -2.56
C GLN A 295 17.49 -3.66 -3.88
N LYS A 296 17.11 -4.79 -4.48
CA LYS A 296 17.60 -5.21 -5.80
C LYS A 296 17.21 -4.23 -6.90
N TYR A 297 15.96 -3.75 -6.89
CA TYR A 297 15.49 -2.73 -7.84
C TYR A 297 16.21 -1.40 -7.64
N ARG A 298 16.46 -0.98 -6.40
CA ARG A 298 17.24 0.23 -6.13
C ARG A 298 18.63 0.17 -6.73
N ARG A 299 19.30 -0.99 -6.72
CA ARG A 299 20.60 -1.19 -7.38
C ARG A 299 20.51 -1.15 -8.90
N LEU A 300 19.49 -1.78 -9.48
CA LEU A 300 19.26 -1.79 -10.93
C LEU A 300 18.98 -0.40 -11.51
N LEU A 301 18.42 0.53 -10.72
CA LEU A 301 18.23 1.91 -11.15
C LEU A 301 19.53 2.66 -11.43
N PHE A 302 20.64 2.22 -10.85
CA PHE A 302 21.98 2.79 -11.09
C PHE A 302 22.78 2.03 -12.18
N GLU A 303 22.27 0.89 -12.66
CA GLU A 303 22.89 0.12 -13.74
C GLU A 303 22.30 0.55 -15.08
N GLN A 304 23.11 1.18 -15.94
CA GLN A 304 22.72 1.84 -17.20
C GLN A 304 22.12 0.91 -18.29
N ASN A 305 21.86 -0.36 -18.02
CA ASN A 305 21.51 -1.38 -19.04
C ASN A 305 20.10 -1.95 -18.93
N THR A 306 19.17 -1.36 -18.16
CA THR A 306 17.80 -1.86 -18.09
C THR A 306 16.87 -1.06 -18.98
N GLU A 307 16.31 -1.71 -20.01
CA GLU A 307 15.22 -1.22 -20.88
C GLU A 307 13.88 -1.02 -20.13
N ARG A 308 13.87 -1.13 -18.80
CA ARG A 308 12.66 -0.94 -17.99
C ARG A 308 12.41 0.54 -17.78
N ASP A 309 11.23 0.96 -18.19
CA ASP A 309 10.78 2.35 -17.96
C ASP A 309 10.53 2.58 -16.46
N TYR A 310 11.47 3.30 -15.84
CA TYR A 310 11.40 3.78 -14.46
C TYR A 310 10.05 4.41 -14.10
N ASN A 311 9.46 5.16 -15.02
CA ASN A 311 8.18 5.83 -14.79
C ASN A 311 7.01 4.84 -14.71
N SER A 312 7.07 3.71 -15.43
CA SER A 312 6.03 2.69 -15.38
C SER A 312 6.06 1.93 -14.05
N GLU A 313 7.25 1.65 -13.53
CA GLU A 313 7.41 1.01 -12.21
C GLU A 313 6.95 1.92 -11.07
N LEU A 314 7.31 3.22 -11.10
CA LEU A 314 6.81 4.19 -10.13
C LEU A 314 5.27 4.29 -10.14
N LYS A 315 4.66 4.25 -11.31
CA LYS A 315 3.19 4.25 -11.43
C LYS A 315 2.58 2.99 -10.83
N SER A 316 3.18 1.82 -11.03
CA SER A 316 2.74 0.56 -10.43
C SER A 316 2.77 0.63 -8.91
N TYR A 317 3.91 0.99 -8.30
CA TYR A 317 4.01 1.12 -6.84
C TYR A 317 3.01 2.13 -6.25
N LYS A 318 2.73 3.20 -6.97
CA LYS A 318 1.71 4.17 -6.54
C LYS A 318 0.30 3.61 -6.63
N SER A 319 -0.01 2.78 -7.64
CA SER A 319 -1.33 2.13 -7.75
C SER A 319 -1.57 1.13 -6.63
N ASP A 320 -0.53 0.43 -6.20
CA ASP A 320 -0.61 -0.60 -5.16
C ASP A 320 -0.73 -0.01 -3.74
N LEU A 321 -0.23 1.23 -3.54
CA LEU A 321 -0.32 1.99 -2.28
C LEU A 321 -1.39 3.09 -2.36
N SER A 322 -2.65 2.73 -2.31
CA SER A 322 -3.78 3.66 -2.47
C SER A 322 -3.82 4.81 -1.46
N GLY A 323 -3.20 4.65 -0.28
CA GLY A 323 -3.06 5.69 0.75
C GLY A 323 -1.84 6.59 0.57
N PHE A 324 -0.98 6.34 -0.43
CA PHE A 324 0.24 7.09 -0.66
C PHE A 324 0.08 8.15 -1.76
N PHE A 325 0.43 9.39 -1.44
CA PHE A 325 0.37 10.54 -2.34
C PHE A 325 1.75 11.19 -2.50
N THR A 326 2.06 11.68 -3.71
CA THR A 326 3.28 12.45 -3.95
C THR A 326 2.95 13.84 -4.44
N TYR A 327 3.65 14.84 -3.89
CA TYR A 327 3.42 16.26 -4.20
C TYR A 327 3.80 16.68 -5.62
N ASP A 328 4.65 15.91 -6.29
CA ASP A 328 5.36 16.32 -7.50
C ASP A 328 4.59 16.02 -8.79
N PHE A 329 3.36 15.51 -8.70
CA PHE A 329 2.54 15.27 -9.87
C PHE A 329 1.65 16.46 -10.17
N ALA A 330 1.66 16.89 -11.44
CA ALA A 330 0.78 17.92 -11.92
C ALA A 330 -0.68 17.59 -11.58
N PRO A 331 -1.40 18.49 -10.89
CA PRO A 331 -2.75 18.22 -10.40
C PRO A 331 -3.81 18.17 -11.50
N VAL A 332 -3.44 18.35 -12.77
CA VAL A 332 -4.38 18.53 -13.88
C VAL A 332 -5.33 17.37 -14.03
N ASP A 333 -4.81 16.13 -14.06
CA ASP A 333 -5.65 14.94 -14.19
C ASP A 333 -6.57 14.77 -12.98
N LEU A 334 -6.08 15.11 -11.79
CA LEU A 334 -6.85 15.05 -10.57
C LEU A 334 -7.92 16.14 -10.55
N LEU A 335 -7.59 17.35 -10.95
CA LEU A 335 -8.55 18.45 -11.12
C LEU A 335 -9.69 18.07 -12.05
N ILE A 336 -9.39 17.58 -13.26
CA ILE A 336 -10.40 17.14 -14.23
C ILE A 336 -11.33 16.08 -13.63
N LYS A 337 -10.76 15.08 -12.96
CA LYS A 337 -11.55 14.01 -12.32
C LYS A 337 -12.47 14.54 -11.24
N VAL A 338 -11.98 15.45 -10.38
CA VAL A 338 -12.78 16.01 -9.29
C VAL A 338 -13.91 16.86 -9.81
N PHE A 339 -13.66 17.71 -10.82
CA PHE A 339 -14.73 18.51 -11.44
C PHE A 339 -15.78 17.66 -12.13
N LYS A 340 -15.37 16.59 -12.84
CA LYS A 340 -16.30 15.62 -13.41
C LYS A 340 -17.15 14.95 -12.32
N SER A 341 -16.53 14.48 -11.24
CA SER A 341 -17.24 13.87 -10.13
C SER A 341 -18.23 14.84 -9.45
N ALA A 342 -17.81 16.10 -9.24
CA ALA A 342 -18.69 17.12 -8.68
C ALA A 342 -19.90 17.41 -9.58
N LEU A 343 -19.71 17.47 -10.90
CA LEU A 343 -20.80 17.65 -11.86
C LEU A 343 -21.76 16.43 -11.89
N GLU A 344 -21.22 15.23 -11.83
CA GLU A 344 -22.01 13.99 -11.76
C GLU A 344 -22.86 13.94 -10.49
N GLU A 345 -22.27 14.34 -9.33
CA GLU A 345 -23.00 14.39 -8.07
C GLU A 345 -24.09 15.48 -8.08
N ASP A 346 -23.83 16.65 -8.65
CA ASP A 346 -24.82 17.72 -8.82
C ASP A 346 -25.96 17.29 -9.75
N SER A 347 -25.64 16.54 -10.83
CA SER A 347 -26.63 16.00 -11.72
C SER A 347 -27.49 14.90 -11.06
N LYS A 348 -26.91 14.05 -10.21
CA LYS A 348 -27.68 13.06 -9.43
C LYS A 348 -28.66 13.76 -8.48
N THR A 349 -28.21 14.82 -7.80
CA THR A 349 -29.07 15.64 -6.94
C THR A 349 -30.26 16.19 -7.73
N ALA A 350 -30.04 16.68 -8.96
CA ALA A 350 -31.11 17.16 -9.82
C ALA A 350 -32.16 16.09 -10.18
N VAL A 351 -31.73 14.84 -10.33
CA VAL A 351 -32.65 13.71 -10.56
C VAL A 351 -33.44 13.36 -9.30
N GLU A 352 -32.79 13.40 -8.13
CA GLU A 352 -33.43 13.07 -6.83
C GLU A 352 -34.39 14.16 -6.37
N THR A 353 -34.15 15.44 -6.72
CA THR A 353 -34.91 16.63 -6.27
C THR A 353 -35.84 17.21 -7.33
N GLU A 354 -36.13 16.47 -8.40
CA GLU A 354 -37.03 16.90 -9.49
C GLU A 354 -36.60 18.22 -10.21
N GLY A 355 -35.27 18.45 -10.32
CA GLY A 355 -34.71 19.50 -11.14
C GLY A 355 -33.84 20.54 -10.41
N GLU A 356 -33.65 20.44 -9.11
CA GLU A 356 -32.70 21.28 -8.39
C GLU A 356 -31.29 20.68 -8.46
N TYR A 357 -30.41 21.34 -9.23
CA TYR A 357 -29.01 20.95 -9.31
C TYR A 357 -28.29 21.15 -7.98
N GLY A 358 -27.36 20.24 -7.65
CA GLY A 358 -26.44 20.41 -6.52
C GLY A 358 -25.54 21.64 -6.69
N ASN A 359 -24.71 21.92 -5.72
CA ASN A 359 -23.82 23.09 -5.69
C ASN A 359 -22.33 22.70 -5.55
N LYS A 360 -21.99 21.42 -5.72
CA LYS A 360 -20.63 20.91 -5.48
C LYS A 360 -19.62 21.46 -6.47
N TYR A 361 -20.00 21.52 -7.75
CA TYR A 361 -19.15 22.10 -8.81
C TYR A 361 -18.81 23.55 -8.51
N LYS A 362 -19.81 24.36 -8.17
CA LYS A 362 -19.63 25.77 -7.87
C LYS A 362 -18.80 25.97 -6.59
N ALA A 363 -19.12 25.25 -5.54
CA ALA A 363 -18.37 25.30 -4.28
C ALA A 363 -16.89 24.97 -4.48
N LEU A 364 -16.60 23.92 -5.26
CA LEU A 364 -15.23 23.56 -5.63
C LEU A 364 -14.51 24.67 -6.39
N LEU A 365 -15.19 25.31 -7.35
CA LEU A 365 -14.64 26.40 -8.12
C LEU A 365 -14.34 27.61 -7.22
N ASP A 366 -15.25 27.96 -6.32
CA ASP A 366 -15.10 29.06 -5.36
C ASP A 366 -13.92 28.81 -4.40
N ASP A 367 -13.80 27.57 -3.88
CA ASP A 367 -12.70 27.17 -3.01
C ASP A 367 -11.33 27.28 -3.74
N LEU A 368 -11.25 26.83 -4.99
CA LEU A 368 -10.01 26.90 -5.77
C LEU A 368 -9.62 28.33 -6.12
N ASN A 369 -10.58 29.17 -6.47
CA ASN A 369 -10.33 30.60 -6.73
C ASN A 369 -9.84 31.32 -5.46
N LEU A 370 -10.36 30.94 -4.29
CA LEU A 370 -9.87 31.46 -3.01
C LEU A 370 -8.43 31.00 -2.72
N LEU A 371 -8.12 29.74 -3.03
CA LEU A 371 -6.79 29.14 -2.81
C LEU A 371 -5.71 29.77 -3.69
N LEU A 372 -6.05 30.14 -4.93
CA LEU A 372 -5.13 30.73 -5.91
C LEU A 372 -5.00 32.26 -5.81
N ALA A 373 -5.76 32.88 -4.93
CA ALA A 373 -5.75 34.31 -4.59
C ALA A 373 -5.98 35.26 -5.78
N ASN A 374 -5.02 35.37 -6.71
CA ASN A 374 -5.03 36.31 -7.84
C ASN A 374 -5.30 35.62 -9.19
N LYS A 375 -5.70 34.35 -9.17
CA LYS A 375 -5.98 33.56 -10.38
C LYS A 375 -7.33 32.86 -10.25
N THR A 376 -8.03 32.73 -11.35
CA THR A 376 -9.29 32.00 -11.42
C THR A 376 -9.16 30.77 -12.30
N VAL A 377 -9.71 29.65 -11.84
CA VAL A 377 -9.71 28.39 -12.60
C VAL A 377 -10.70 28.50 -13.75
N ASN A 378 -10.30 28.11 -14.94
CA ASN A 378 -11.14 28.03 -16.13
C ASN A 378 -11.05 26.63 -16.73
N ILE A 379 -12.20 25.96 -16.85
CA ILE A 379 -12.30 24.59 -17.34
C ILE A 379 -13.09 24.60 -18.64
N SER A 380 -12.58 23.93 -19.67
CA SER A 380 -13.29 23.75 -20.93
C SER A 380 -14.57 22.93 -20.73
N THR A 381 -15.60 23.23 -21.52
CA THR A 381 -16.92 22.55 -21.42
C THR A 381 -16.86 21.04 -21.66
N ASP A 382 -15.84 20.58 -22.37
CA ASP A 382 -15.59 19.15 -22.66
C ASP A 382 -14.63 18.49 -21.64
N PHE A 383 -14.17 19.25 -20.64
CA PHE A 383 -13.18 18.79 -19.66
C PHE A 383 -11.86 18.30 -20.28
N SER A 384 -11.50 18.79 -21.44
CA SER A 384 -10.23 18.45 -22.10
C SER A 384 -9.07 19.35 -21.69
N LYS A 385 -9.36 20.53 -21.16
CA LYS A 385 -8.37 21.58 -20.86
C LYS A 385 -8.73 22.30 -19.57
N ILE A 386 -7.70 22.56 -18.75
CA ILE A 386 -7.76 23.49 -17.61
C ILE A 386 -6.77 24.62 -17.84
N THR A 387 -7.20 25.83 -17.62
CA THR A 387 -6.38 27.03 -17.67
C THR A 387 -6.68 27.91 -16.46
N PHE A 388 -5.82 28.87 -16.20
CA PHE A 388 -5.96 29.82 -15.11
C PHE A 388 -5.94 31.22 -15.69
N LYS A 389 -6.85 32.08 -15.27
CA LYS A 389 -6.86 33.47 -15.66
C LYS A 389 -6.23 34.31 -14.56
N LEU A 390 -5.20 35.06 -14.90
CA LEU A 390 -4.59 36.03 -14.00
C LEU A 390 -5.46 37.28 -13.99
N ASP A 391 -5.89 37.70 -12.82
CA ASP A 391 -6.71 38.89 -12.63
C ASP A 391 -5.79 40.13 -12.54
N THR A 392 -5.40 40.67 -13.71
CA THR A 392 -4.63 41.91 -13.81
C THR A 392 -5.53 43.03 -14.30
N ASN A 393 -5.33 44.24 -13.79
CA ASN A 393 -6.19 45.38 -13.99
C ASN A 393 -6.47 45.78 -15.45
N HIS A 394 -5.85 45.17 -16.46
CA HIS A 394 -6.02 45.54 -17.87
C HIS A 394 -5.94 44.42 -18.90
N GLU A 395 -5.53 43.17 -18.56
CA GLU A 395 -5.43 42.07 -19.53
C GLU A 395 -5.80 40.74 -18.88
N ASN A 396 -6.72 40.00 -19.53
CA ASN A 396 -6.99 38.61 -19.17
C ASN A 396 -5.85 37.73 -19.71
N ILE A 397 -4.82 37.49 -18.92
CA ILE A 397 -3.74 36.58 -19.28
C ILE A 397 -4.17 35.15 -18.96
N GLU A 398 -4.24 34.31 -19.98
CA GLU A 398 -4.49 32.85 -19.81
C GLU A 398 -3.17 32.15 -19.48
N LEU A 399 -3.12 31.45 -18.34
CA LEU A 399 -2.00 30.68 -17.89
C LEU A 399 -2.34 29.18 -17.99
N TYR A 400 -1.33 28.37 -18.23
CA TYR A 400 -1.43 26.93 -18.22
C TYR A 400 -0.93 26.38 -16.86
N PRO A 401 -1.18 25.11 -16.53
CA PRO A 401 -0.67 24.53 -15.29
C PRO A 401 0.84 24.67 -15.08
N GLU A 402 1.61 24.59 -16.16
CA GLU A 402 3.06 24.79 -16.15
C GLU A 402 3.52 26.21 -15.84
N ASP A 403 2.62 27.20 -15.96
CA ASP A 403 2.90 28.60 -15.62
C ASP A 403 2.64 28.91 -14.14
N LEU A 404 2.05 27.98 -13.39
CA LEU A 404 1.86 28.13 -11.96
C LEU A 404 3.19 27.90 -11.22
N SER A 405 3.38 28.61 -10.13
CA SER A 405 4.53 28.37 -9.26
C SER A 405 4.45 26.97 -8.64
N HIS A 406 5.60 26.41 -8.32
CA HIS A 406 5.68 25.08 -7.67
C HIS A 406 4.84 25.02 -6.38
N GLY A 407 4.86 26.07 -5.57
CA GLY A 407 4.06 26.16 -4.36
C GLY A 407 2.55 26.18 -4.62
N GLU A 408 2.09 26.91 -5.64
CA GLU A 408 0.66 26.92 -6.04
C GLU A 408 0.21 25.54 -6.49
N LEU A 409 1.00 24.89 -7.35
CA LEU A 409 0.72 23.52 -7.80
C LEU A 409 0.65 22.53 -6.64
N LYS A 410 1.58 22.60 -5.70
CA LYS A 410 1.63 21.74 -4.54
C LYS A 410 0.43 21.95 -3.62
N ARG A 411 0.10 23.22 -3.29
CA ARG A 411 -1.05 23.57 -2.43
C ARG A 411 -2.35 23.08 -3.06
N LEU A 412 -2.51 23.29 -4.37
CA LEU A 412 -3.61 22.82 -5.17
C LEU A 412 -3.71 21.28 -5.15
N SER A 413 -2.59 20.59 -5.34
CA SER A 413 -2.52 19.12 -5.35
C SER A 413 -2.93 18.52 -4.01
N ILE A 414 -2.48 19.10 -2.87
CA ILE A 414 -2.85 18.63 -1.53
C ILE A 414 -4.34 18.82 -1.30
N TYR A 415 -4.89 20.03 -1.61
CA TYR A 415 -6.32 20.30 -1.49
C TYR A 415 -7.16 19.28 -2.26
N MET A 416 -6.82 19.07 -3.54
CA MET A 416 -7.53 18.16 -4.42
C MET A 416 -7.43 16.72 -3.95
N TRP A 417 -6.26 16.28 -3.48
CA TRP A 417 -6.07 14.95 -2.94
C TRP A 417 -6.96 14.68 -1.72
N LEU A 418 -7.03 15.63 -0.78
CA LEU A 418 -7.88 15.50 0.40
C LEU A 418 -9.37 15.43 0.04
N LYS A 419 -9.81 16.29 -0.89
CA LYS A 419 -11.23 16.37 -1.30
C LYS A 419 -11.65 15.21 -2.20
N TYR A 420 -10.84 14.85 -3.21
CA TYR A 420 -11.16 13.76 -4.13
C TYR A 420 -11.26 12.41 -3.44
N ASN A 421 -10.30 12.11 -2.58
CA ASN A 421 -10.32 10.85 -1.85
C ASN A 421 -11.23 10.88 -0.60
N LYS A 422 -11.95 12.00 -0.38
CA LYS A 422 -12.85 12.17 0.77
C LYS A 422 -12.16 11.79 2.08
N ILE A 423 -10.90 12.29 2.25
CA ILE A 423 -10.08 11.96 3.41
C ILE A 423 -10.62 12.71 4.62
N GLU A 424 -11.40 11.99 5.42
CA GLU A 424 -12.07 12.50 6.61
C GLU A 424 -11.96 11.51 7.77
N ASN A 425 -11.92 12.02 9.00
CA ASN A 425 -11.76 11.22 10.23
C ASN A 425 -10.55 10.27 10.15
N SER A 426 -9.45 10.72 9.52
CA SER A 426 -8.30 9.94 9.15
C SER A 426 -7.02 10.45 9.81
N ILE A 427 -5.99 9.61 9.84
CA ILE A 427 -4.62 9.96 10.21
C ILE A 427 -3.88 10.28 8.91
N VAL A 428 -3.39 11.50 8.77
CA VAL A 428 -2.69 11.99 7.58
C VAL A 428 -1.25 12.33 7.97
N LEU A 429 -0.33 11.53 7.48
CA LEU A 429 1.12 11.72 7.64
C LEU A 429 1.63 12.52 6.46
N MET A 430 2.40 13.58 6.70
CA MET A 430 2.94 14.42 5.62
C MET A 430 4.43 14.65 5.85
N ASP A 431 5.24 14.34 4.85
CA ASP A 431 6.69 14.50 4.92
C ASP A 431 7.15 15.65 4.05
N GLU A 432 7.94 16.56 4.63
CA GLU A 432 8.53 17.71 3.94
C GLU A 432 7.48 18.57 3.19
N ILE A 433 6.33 18.81 3.83
CA ILE A 433 5.22 19.58 3.22
C ILE A 433 5.65 21.00 2.85
N GLU A 434 6.61 21.58 3.57
CA GLU A 434 7.09 22.93 3.39
C GLU A 434 7.92 23.15 2.11
N ILE A 435 8.50 22.12 1.52
CA ILE A 435 9.35 22.26 0.33
C ILE A 435 8.55 22.90 -0.82
N GLY A 436 9.11 23.98 -1.37
CA GLY A 436 8.49 24.74 -2.46
C GLY A 436 7.51 25.82 -2.00
N PHE A 437 7.20 25.94 -0.70
CA PHE A 437 6.38 27.03 -0.18
C PHE A 437 7.23 28.24 0.23
N HIS A 438 6.71 29.44 -0.06
CA HIS A 438 7.18 30.66 0.56
C HIS A 438 6.98 30.60 2.09
N PRO A 439 7.83 31.23 2.92
CA PRO A 439 7.67 31.22 4.39
C PRO A 439 6.25 31.55 4.86
N ASP A 440 5.59 32.55 4.27
CA ASP A 440 4.20 32.90 4.61
C ASP A 440 3.25 31.72 4.38
N TRP A 441 3.43 30.97 3.28
CA TRP A 441 2.61 29.79 2.98
C TRP A 441 2.94 28.58 3.86
N GLN A 442 4.19 28.49 4.32
CA GLN A 442 4.54 27.47 5.33
C GLN A 442 3.81 27.71 6.64
N TYR A 443 3.57 28.97 7.00
CA TYR A 443 2.76 29.34 8.15
C TYR A 443 1.25 29.11 7.89
N GLU A 444 0.76 29.49 6.71
CA GLU A 444 -0.66 29.41 6.35
C GLU A 444 -1.17 27.97 6.16
N ILE A 445 -0.32 27.04 5.73
CA ILE A 445 -0.75 25.66 5.41
C ILE A 445 -1.41 24.94 6.61
N ILE A 446 -1.07 25.31 7.83
CA ILE A 446 -1.71 24.79 9.03
C ILE A 446 -3.20 25.14 9.06
N ARG A 447 -3.51 26.42 8.80
CA ARG A 447 -4.89 26.90 8.70
C ARG A 447 -5.64 26.27 7.53
N ASP A 448 -4.97 26.11 6.40
CA ASP A 448 -5.54 25.47 5.22
C ASP A 448 -5.94 24.02 5.49
N LEU A 449 -5.06 23.22 6.08
CA LEU A 449 -5.35 21.83 6.43
C LEU A 449 -6.52 21.72 7.42
N GLU A 450 -6.58 22.62 8.41
CA GLU A 450 -7.70 22.70 9.36
C GLU A 450 -9.01 23.03 8.66
N GLN A 451 -9.01 23.98 7.72
CA GLN A 451 -10.21 24.38 6.96
C GLN A 451 -10.64 23.33 5.95
N TRP A 452 -9.69 22.70 5.26
CA TRP A 452 -10.00 21.75 4.20
C TRP A 452 -10.59 20.44 4.73
N SER A 453 -10.06 19.93 5.84
CA SER A 453 -10.52 18.68 6.45
C SER A 453 -10.29 18.67 7.98
N PRO A 454 -11.14 19.36 8.75
CA PRO A 454 -10.93 19.58 10.19
C PRO A 454 -11.07 18.31 11.03
N SER A 455 -11.71 17.27 10.49
CA SER A 455 -11.91 15.98 11.19
C SER A 455 -10.64 15.12 11.23
N ASN A 456 -9.65 15.43 10.38
CA ASN A 456 -8.42 14.67 10.30
C ASN A 456 -7.45 15.01 11.45
N GLN A 457 -6.52 14.10 11.67
CA GLN A 457 -5.31 14.36 12.41
C GLN A 457 -4.12 14.43 11.43
N TYR A 458 -3.32 15.48 11.53
CA TYR A 458 -2.14 15.64 10.70
C TYR A 458 -0.87 15.53 11.51
N ILE A 459 0.09 14.75 11.02
CA ILE A 459 1.44 14.63 11.59
C ILE A 459 2.41 15.05 10.49
N LEU A 460 3.08 16.19 10.69
CA LEU A 460 3.86 16.87 9.68
C LEU A 460 5.35 16.77 10.00
N ALA A 461 6.08 15.88 9.36
CA ALA A 461 7.54 15.86 9.47
C ALA A 461 8.11 17.06 8.70
N THR A 462 8.82 17.93 9.42
CA THR A 462 9.22 19.23 8.89
C THR A 462 10.56 19.70 9.44
N HIS A 463 11.21 20.59 8.69
CA HIS A 463 12.34 21.40 9.09
C HIS A 463 12.01 22.90 9.19
N SER A 464 10.74 23.28 8.91
CA SER A 464 10.30 24.68 8.89
C SER A 464 10.00 25.20 10.29
N TYR A 465 10.67 26.28 10.67
CA TYR A 465 10.35 27.02 11.88
C TYR A 465 9.02 27.77 11.74
N GLU A 466 8.70 28.26 10.55
CA GLU A 466 7.45 28.96 10.23
C GLU A 466 6.25 28.05 10.43
N LEU A 467 6.33 26.81 9.95
CA LEU A 467 5.30 25.81 10.13
C LEU A 467 5.12 25.46 11.61
N CYS A 468 6.23 25.26 12.35
CA CYS A 468 6.18 25.04 13.79
C CYS A 468 5.63 26.27 14.54
N GLY A 469 5.93 27.49 14.09
CA GLY A 469 5.43 28.73 14.67
C GLY A 469 3.92 28.98 14.48
N ALA A 470 3.31 28.27 13.53
CA ALA A 470 1.86 28.38 13.26
C ALA A 470 0.98 27.65 14.27
N VAL A 471 1.55 26.82 15.15
CA VAL A 471 0.87 26.09 16.22
C VAL A 471 1.46 26.45 17.58
N THR A 472 0.77 26.10 18.66
CA THR A 472 1.34 26.28 19.99
C THR A 472 2.48 25.29 20.26
N PRO A 473 3.46 25.61 21.10
CA PRO A 473 4.55 24.69 21.43
C PRO A 473 4.10 23.30 21.92
N ALA A 474 2.91 23.22 22.52
CA ALA A 474 2.34 21.97 22.99
C ALA A 474 1.98 20.98 21.86
N HIS A 475 1.81 21.45 20.61
CA HIS A 475 1.57 20.61 19.43
C HIS A 475 2.85 20.03 18.87
N ILE A 476 3.99 20.70 19.07
CA ILE A 476 5.27 20.29 18.47
C ILE A 476 5.76 19.02 19.14
N ARG A 477 6.23 18.08 18.33
CA ARG A 477 6.87 16.85 18.76
C ARG A 477 8.31 16.87 18.26
N GLU A 478 9.22 16.44 19.12
CA GLU A 478 10.64 16.37 18.80
C GLU A 478 11.08 14.92 18.73
N LEU A 479 11.78 14.58 17.65
CA LEU A 479 12.45 13.32 17.47
C LEU A 479 13.96 13.56 17.58
N GLU A 480 14.53 13.24 18.73
CA GLU A 480 15.96 13.38 18.97
C GLU A 480 16.69 12.11 18.53
N PRO A 481 17.64 12.21 17.56
CA PRO A 481 18.54 11.10 17.33
C PRO A 481 19.43 10.94 18.54
N LYS A 482 19.36 9.82 19.24
CA LYS A 482 20.34 9.52 20.29
C LYS A 482 21.67 9.31 19.60
N LEU A 483 22.57 10.27 19.76
CA LEU A 483 23.96 10.11 19.37
C LEU A 483 24.53 8.89 20.12
N ILE A 484 24.95 7.88 19.36
CA ILE A 484 25.74 6.79 19.93
C ILE A 484 26.99 7.48 20.47
N LYS A 485 27.10 7.56 21.80
CA LYS A 485 28.38 7.93 22.44
C LYS A 485 29.33 6.82 22.01
N SER A 486 30.20 7.12 21.07
CA SER A 486 31.36 6.28 20.82
C SER A 486 32.16 6.36 22.10
N ASP A 487 32.26 5.27 22.86
CA ASP A 487 33.22 5.10 23.94
C ASP A 487 34.64 5.06 23.32
N ASN A 488 35.05 6.19 22.77
CA ASN A 488 36.44 6.44 22.45
C ASN A 488 37.11 7.04 23.72
N ASN A 489 37.33 6.17 24.68
CA ASN A 489 38.44 6.35 25.61
C ASN A 489 39.74 6.17 24.81
N ILE A 490 40.14 7.19 24.06
CA ILE A 490 41.53 7.37 23.68
C ILE A 490 42.17 8.10 24.88
N ALA A 491 42.77 7.31 25.76
CA ALA A 491 43.75 7.83 26.74
C ALA A 491 44.86 8.52 25.95
N LEU A 492 45.09 9.80 26.26
CA LEU A 492 46.32 10.53 25.97
C LEU A 492 47.44 10.04 26.90
#